data_83174f922e583d1f4e7dcbab52ddc4b5
#
_entry.id   83174f922e583d1f4e7dcbab52ddc4b5
#
_cell.length_a   1.000
_cell.length_b   1.000
_cell.length_c   1.000
_cell.angle_alpha   90.00
_cell.angle_beta   90.00
_cell.angle_gamma   90.00
#
_symmetry.space_group_name_H-M   'P 1'
#
loop_
_entity.id
_entity.type
_entity.pdbx_description
1 polymer ?
#
loop_
_entity_poly.entity_id
_entity_poly.type
_entity_poly.pdbx_seq_one_letter_code
_entity_poly.pdbx_strand_id
1 'polypeptide(L)'
;MNDTSITLHHSKVTIAPGSVKNPLCVVAHYLFDTLCPAIFQVEQMKLKEGLISVGSKRVEEPDPLDPEIIKRFDNHFKYDEIDDDYYATEDSDAPHFRRILHWYRDHFGSSPTGASILLPIGALRALRRLTAFSDGRCIVISGDKGNNNPEQFRGLMDPHIAEHGSFSV
;
A
#
# COMPACT_ATOMS: atom_id res chain seq x y z
N MET A 1 -11.52 12.94 -10.38
CA MET A 1 -12.92 12.60 -10.02
C MET A 1 -12.91 11.77 -8.75
N ASN A 2 -13.31 12.37 -7.63
CA ASN A 2 -13.51 11.62 -6.38
C ASN A 2 -14.88 10.94 -6.44
N ASP A 3 -14.96 9.81 -7.13
CA ASP A 3 -16.16 8.99 -7.08
C ASP A 3 -16.17 8.26 -5.73
N THR A 4 -16.94 8.80 -4.80
CA THR A 4 -17.05 8.29 -3.43
C THR A 4 -18.13 7.22 -3.29
N SER A 5 -18.89 6.94 -4.36
CA SER A 5 -19.94 5.94 -4.40
C SER A 5 -19.46 4.63 -5.04
N ILE A 6 -20.14 3.53 -4.71
CA ILE A 6 -19.93 2.20 -5.31
C ILE A 6 -21.25 1.72 -5.89
N THR A 7 -21.25 1.33 -7.17
CA THR A 7 -22.40 0.69 -7.80
C THR A 7 -22.19 -0.82 -7.87
N LEU A 8 -23.08 -1.57 -7.23
CA LEU A 8 -23.04 -3.02 -7.22
C LEU A 8 -23.37 -3.58 -8.62
N HIS A 9 -22.50 -4.43 -9.14
CA HIS A 9 -22.58 -4.89 -10.54
C HIS A 9 -23.88 -5.62 -10.88
N HIS A 10 -24.34 -6.51 -10.01
CA HIS A 10 -25.55 -7.31 -10.26
C HIS A 10 -26.84 -6.55 -9.95
N SER A 11 -26.97 -5.99 -8.75
CA SER A 11 -28.20 -5.32 -8.30
C SER A 11 -28.38 -3.91 -8.85
N LYS A 12 -27.31 -3.31 -9.43
CA LYS A 12 -27.26 -1.91 -9.88
C LYS A 12 -27.56 -0.89 -8.77
N VAL A 13 -27.53 -1.33 -7.51
CA VAL A 13 -27.69 -0.43 -6.36
C VAL A 13 -26.42 0.38 -6.18
N THR A 14 -26.57 1.69 -6.05
CA THR A 14 -25.48 2.60 -5.73
C THR A 14 -25.46 2.88 -4.23
N ILE A 15 -24.29 2.64 -3.61
CA ILE A 15 -24.02 2.92 -2.21
C ILE A 15 -23.18 4.21 -2.17
N ALA A 16 -23.72 5.24 -1.56
CA ALA A 16 -23.05 6.54 -1.36
C ALA A 16 -22.68 6.73 0.12
N PRO A 17 -21.78 7.66 0.45
CA PRO A 17 -21.51 8.03 1.84
C PRO A 17 -22.79 8.36 2.61
N GLY A 18 -22.91 7.83 3.84
CA GLY A 18 -24.09 8.00 4.71
C GLY A 18 -25.36 7.26 4.26
N SER A 19 -25.33 6.50 3.15
CA SER A 19 -26.53 5.81 2.66
C SER A 19 -26.87 4.52 3.40
N VAL A 20 -25.90 3.92 4.09
CA VAL A 20 -26.08 2.68 4.86
C VAL A 20 -26.54 3.00 6.27
N LYS A 21 -27.80 2.65 6.58
CA LYS A 21 -28.44 2.99 7.86
C LYS A 21 -27.96 2.10 9.03
N ASN A 22 -27.62 0.85 8.75
CA ASN A 22 -27.10 -0.09 9.75
C ASN A 22 -25.58 0.08 9.91
N PRO A 23 -25.00 -0.34 11.05
CA PRO A 23 -23.56 -0.51 11.16
C PRO A 23 -23.04 -1.47 10.07
N LEU A 24 -21.92 -1.12 9.46
CA LEU A 24 -21.29 -1.93 8.43
C LEU A 24 -20.31 -2.91 9.07
N CYS A 25 -20.39 -4.18 8.71
CA CYS A 25 -19.38 -5.18 9.03
C CYS A 25 -18.64 -5.57 7.76
N VAL A 26 -17.34 -5.31 7.73
CA VAL A 26 -16.46 -5.67 6.61
C VAL A 26 -15.60 -6.85 7.02
N VAL A 27 -15.67 -7.94 6.26
CA VAL A 27 -14.77 -9.08 6.41
C VAL A 27 -13.85 -9.12 5.20
N ALA A 28 -12.56 -8.89 5.42
CA ALA A 28 -11.55 -8.85 4.39
C ALA A 28 -10.49 -9.92 4.66
N HIS A 29 -10.31 -10.85 3.70
CA HIS A 29 -9.31 -11.90 3.78
C HIS A 29 -8.44 -11.84 2.52
N TYR A 30 -7.14 -11.62 2.68
CA TYR A 30 -6.20 -11.40 1.57
C TYR A 30 -6.71 -10.34 0.58
N LEU A 31 -7.22 -9.24 1.08
CA LEU A 31 -7.76 -8.14 0.26
C LEU A 31 -6.89 -6.90 0.31
N PHE A 32 -6.49 -6.49 1.51
CA PHE A 32 -5.84 -5.21 1.68
C PHE A 32 -4.39 -5.18 1.17
N ASP A 33 -3.72 -6.33 1.12
CA ASP A 33 -2.41 -6.52 0.52
C ASP A 33 -2.43 -6.36 -1.01
N THR A 34 -3.59 -6.57 -1.67
CA THR A 34 -3.75 -6.40 -3.12
C THR A 34 -4.00 -4.96 -3.56
N LEU A 35 -4.25 -4.06 -2.60
CA LEU A 35 -4.53 -2.65 -2.87
C LEU A 35 -3.23 -1.85 -2.87
N CYS A 36 -3.00 -1.10 -3.96
CA CYS A 36 -1.78 -0.34 -4.24
C CYS A 36 -1.05 0.19 -2.99
N PRO A 37 0.05 -0.43 -2.56
CA PRO A 37 0.92 0.11 -1.55
C PRO A 37 1.89 1.13 -2.15
N ALA A 38 2.56 1.91 -1.31
CA ALA A 38 3.72 2.70 -1.70
C ALA A 38 4.94 2.28 -0.87
N ILE A 39 6.09 2.22 -1.52
CA ILE A 39 7.35 1.83 -0.91
C ILE A 39 8.11 3.09 -0.50
N PHE A 40 8.64 3.09 0.71
CA PHE A 40 9.52 4.15 1.19
C PHE A 40 10.76 3.56 1.85
N GLN A 41 11.84 4.32 1.82
CA GLN A 41 13.06 4.01 2.54
C GLN A 41 13.38 5.16 3.49
N VAL A 42 13.74 4.83 4.72
CA VAL A 42 14.23 5.77 5.71
C VAL A 42 15.72 5.54 5.91
N GLU A 43 16.53 6.55 5.71
CA GLU A 43 17.97 6.50 5.92
C GLU A 43 18.48 7.87 6.37
N GLN A 44 19.24 7.93 7.47
CA GLN A 44 19.86 9.16 7.99
C GLN A 44 18.88 10.34 8.13
N MET A 45 17.71 10.09 8.71
CA MET A 45 16.61 11.07 8.86
C MET A 45 15.98 11.55 7.55
N LYS A 46 16.32 10.96 6.42
CA LYS A 46 15.72 11.25 5.12
C LYS A 46 14.68 10.21 4.74
N LEU A 47 13.64 10.67 4.06
CA LEU A 47 12.66 9.82 3.42
C LEU A 47 12.94 9.76 1.92
N LYS A 48 12.80 8.57 1.36
CA LYS A 48 12.91 8.34 -0.08
C LYS A 48 11.71 7.54 -0.54
N GLU A 49 11.13 7.88 -1.68
CA GLU A 49 10.13 7.05 -2.35
C GLU A 49 10.83 5.94 -3.12
N GLY A 50 10.34 4.71 -2.97
CA GLY A 50 10.81 3.55 -3.71
C GLY A 50 9.99 3.32 -4.97
N LEU A 51 10.65 3.31 -6.11
CA LEU A 51 10.09 2.99 -7.41
C LEU A 51 10.57 1.62 -7.84
N ILE A 52 9.65 0.75 -8.24
CA ILE A 52 9.99 -0.58 -8.75
C ILE A 52 9.98 -0.60 -10.28
N SER A 53 11.03 -1.16 -10.86
CA SER A 53 11.11 -1.52 -12.27
C SER A 53 11.07 -3.04 -12.37
N VAL A 54 10.17 -3.57 -13.19
CA VAL A 54 10.05 -5.00 -13.45
C VAL A 54 10.58 -5.29 -14.83
N GLY A 55 11.69 -6.01 -14.89
CA GLY A 55 12.29 -6.51 -16.13
C GLY A 55 12.15 -8.02 -16.25
N SER A 56 12.80 -8.59 -17.24
CA SER A 56 12.98 -10.03 -17.42
C SER A 56 14.45 -10.41 -17.39
N LYS A 57 14.76 -11.56 -16.80
CA LYS A 57 16.08 -12.23 -16.91
C LYS A 57 16.39 -12.69 -18.33
N ARG A 58 15.42 -12.67 -19.24
CA ARG A 58 15.60 -12.93 -20.68
C ARG A 58 15.74 -11.63 -21.45
N VAL A 59 16.52 -11.64 -22.52
CA VAL A 59 16.67 -10.49 -23.42
C VAL A 59 15.35 -10.14 -24.10
N GLU A 60 14.57 -11.17 -24.44
CA GLU A 60 13.24 -11.04 -25.04
C GLU A 60 12.29 -12.03 -24.38
N GLU A 61 11.08 -11.59 -24.11
CA GLU A 61 9.97 -12.46 -23.68
C GLU A 61 9.07 -12.75 -24.88
N PRO A 62 9.11 -14.00 -25.39
CA PRO A 62 8.35 -14.35 -26.59
C PRO A 62 6.84 -14.37 -26.38
N ASP A 63 6.40 -14.60 -25.14
CA ASP A 63 4.99 -14.59 -24.75
C ASP A 63 4.82 -13.90 -23.38
N PRO A 64 4.30 -12.66 -23.36
CA PRO A 64 4.04 -11.95 -22.11
C PRO A 64 2.90 -12.55 -21.27
N LEU A 65 2.12 -13.48 -21.83
CA LEU A 65 1.04 -14.19 -21.12
C LEU A 65 1.48 -15.57 -20.59
N ASP A 66 2.75 -15.95 -20.78
CA ASP A 66 3.31 -17.17 -20.22
C ASP A 66 3.20 -17.14 -18.66
N PRO A 67 2.46 -18.07 -18.04
CA PRO A 67 2.32 -18.07 -16.57
C PRO A 67 3.66 -18.25 -15.83
N GLU A 68 4.69 -18.80 -16.49
CA GLU A 68 6.03 -18.94 -15.91
C GLU A 68 6.87 -17.64 -15.99
N ILE A 69 6.36 -16.58 -16.61
CA ILE A 69 7.07 -15.29 -16.75
C ILE A 69 7.44 -14.72 -15.37
N ILE A 70 6.57 -14.93 -14.36
CA ILE A 70 6.79 -14.44 -12.98
C ILE A 70 8.12 -14.92 -12.41
N LYS A 71 8.51 -16.17 -12.70
CA LYS A 71 9.78 -16.75 -12.23
C LYS A 71 11.02 -16.12 -12.89
N ARG A 72 10.80 -15.37 -13.95
CA ARG A 72 11.84 -14.69 -14.73
C ARG A 72 11.92 -13.20 -14.47
N PHE A 73 11.08 -12.67 -13.59
CA PHE A 73 11.13 -11.26 -13.23
C PHE A 73 12.50 -10.91 -12.66
N ASP A 74 12.99 -9.76 -13.11
CA ASP A 74 14.18 -9.10 -12.63
C ASP A 74 13.76 -7.72 -12.12
N ASN A 75 13.72 -7.60 -10.81
CA ASN A 75 13.12 -6.45 -10.14
C ASN A 75 14.22 -5.55 -9.61
N HIS A 76 14.13 -4.27 -9.95
CA HIS A 76 15.06 -3.25 -9.47
C HIS A 76 14.30 -2.16 -8.74
N PHE A 77 14.83 -1.76 -7.59
CA PHE A 77 14.35 -0.61 -6.84
C PHE A 77 15.23 0.61 -7.10
N LYS A 78 14.58 1.74 -7.31
CA LYS A 78 15.21 3.06 -7.34
C LYS A 78 14.58 3.89 -6.24
N TYR A 79 15.39 4.65 -5.50
CA TYR A 79 14.94 5.50 -4.41
C TYR A 79 15.24 6.95 -4.73
N ASP A 80 14.20 7.79 -4.74
CA ASP A 80 14.31 9.23 -4.94
C ASP A 80 13.96 9.94 -3.63
N GLU A 81 14.79 10.91 -3.20
CA GLU A 81 14.52 11.70 -1.99
C GLU A 81 13.19 12.46 -2.15
N ILE A 82 12.42 12.50 -1.08
CA ILE A 82 11.15 13.22 -1.01
C ILE A 82 11.20 14.27 0.10
N ASP A 83 10.46 15.35 -0.11
CA ASP A 83 10.33 16.41 0.88
C ASP A 83 9.33 16.04 1.99
N ASP A 84 9.41 16.75 3.11
CA ASP A 84 8.53 16.54 4.26
C ASP A 84 7.04 16.80 3.93
N ASP A 85 6.75 17.51 2.85
CA ASP A 85 5.41 17.79 2.36
C ASP A 85 4.97 16.92 1.18
N TYR A 86 5.64 15.78 0.93
CA TYR A 86 5.39 14.87 -0.19
C TYR A 86 3.90 14.58 -0.43
N TYR A 87 3.11 14.44 0.64
CA TYR A 87 1.65 14.32 0.56
C TYR A 87 0.93 15.65 0.84
N ALA A 88 1.53 16.80 0.62
CA ALA A 88 0.94 18.09 0.97
C ALA A 88 -0.14 18.59 0.00
N THR A 89 -0.36 17.88 -1.11
CA THR A 89 -1.27 18.30 -2.16
C THR A 89 -2.74 17.95 -1.86
N GLU A 90 -3.62 18.24 -2.77
CA GLU A 90 -5.08 18.28 -2.73
C GLU A 90 -5.82 17.01 -2.20
N ASP A 91 -5.10 15.97 -1.82
CA ASP A 91 -5.68 14.75 -1.26
C ASP A 91 -6.03 14.96 0.23
N SER A 92 -7.30 14.78 0.57
CA SER A 92 -7.79 14.86 1.96
C SER A 92 -7.09 13.89 2.92
N ASP A 93 -6.45 12.85 2.41
CA ASP A 93 -5.73 11.84 3.18
C ASP A 93 -4.24 12.18 3.38
N ALA A 94 -3.72 13.14 2.63
CA ALA A 94 -2.32 13.55 2.68
C ALA A 94 -1.78 13.84 4.09
N PRO A 95 -2.50 14.55 4.99
CA PRO A 95 -2.02 14.80 6.35
C PRO A 95 -1.83 13.52 7.16
N HIS A 96 -2.64 12.48 6.91
CA HIS A 96 -2.54 11.21 7.62
C HIS A 96 -1.32 10.42 7.14
N PHE A 97 -1.11 10.32 5.82
CA PHE A 97 0.04 9.63 5.24
C PHE A 97 1.35 10.30 5.64
N ARG A 98 1.42 11.62 5.58
CA ARG A 98 2.58 12.39 6.03
C ARG A 98 2.91 12.12 7.50
N ARG A 99 1.91 12.10 8.39
CA ARG A 99 2.12 11.78 9.80
C ARG A 99 2.69 10.37 10.02
N ILE A 100 2.22 9.39 9.23
CA ILE A 100 2.75 8.02 9.27
C ILE A 100 4.21 8.00 8.79
N LEU A 101 4.53 8.64 7.68
CA LEU A 101 5.89 8.71 7.16
C LEU A 101 6.86 9.41 8.13
N HIS A 102 6.43 10.52 8.75
CA HIS A 102 7.24 11.19 9.76
C HIS A 102 7.49 10.31 10.98
N TRP A 103 6.48 9.53 11.41
CA TRP A 103 6.68 8.58 12.49
C TRP A 103 7.75 7.54 12.14
N TYR A 104 7.72 6.98 10.94
CA TYR A 104 8.75 6.03 10.47
C TYR A 104 10.11 6.70 10.34
N ARG A 105 10.19 7.92 9.81
CA ARG A 105 11.43 8.69 9.74
C ARG A 105 12.04 8.86 11.12
N ASP A 106 11.26 9.30 12.10
CA ASP A 106 11.74 9.57 13.45
C ASP A 106 12.12 8.28 14.19
N HIS A 107 11.44 7.17 13.88
CA HIS A 107 11.70 5.87 14.50
C HIS A 107 12.97 5.18 13.95
N PHE A 108 13.18 5.23 12.64
CA PHE A 108 14.30 4.54 11.98
C PHE A 108 15.45 5.47 11.56
N GLY A 109 15.21 6.75 11.43
CA GLY A 109 16.17 7.69 10.84
C GLY A 109 17.46 7.85 11.61
N SER A 110 17.47 7.64 12.92
CA SER A 110 18.68 7.64 13.75
C SER A 110 19.46 6.31 13.69
N SER A 111 18.89 5.29 13.09
CA SER A 111 19.57 4.01 12.89
C SER A 111 20.63 4.13 11.78
N PRO A 112 21.84 3.60 11.97
CA PRO A 112 22.86 3.60 10.92
C PRO A 112 22.46 2.72 9.71
N THR A 113 21.51 1.81 9.88
CA THR A 113 21.11 0.83 8.87
C THR A 113 19.80 1.19 8.17
N GLY A 114 19.08 2.22 8.65
CA GLY A 114 17.79 2.61 8.04
C GLY A 114 16.70 1.53 8.06
N ALA A 115 15.70 1.68 7.22
CA ALA A 115 14.63 0.71 6.99
C ALA A 115 13.91 0.95 5.67
N SER A 116 13.43 -0.12 5.04
CA SER A 116 12.44 -0.05 3.96
C SER A 116 11.06 -0.39 4.52
N ILE A 117 10.07 0.40 4.17
CA ILE A 117 8.70 0.28 4.67
C ILE A 117 7.70 0.26 3.53
N LEU A 118 6.65 -0.51 3.71
CA LEU A 118 5.52 -0.56 2.80
C LEU A 118 4.33 0.17 3.45
N LEU A 119 3.92 1.28 2.87
CA LEU A 119 2.75 2.03 3.33
C LEU A 119 1.52 1.57 2.55
N PRO A 120 0.52 0.92 3.19
CA PRO A 120 -0.66 0.36 2.51
C PRO A 120 -1.69 1.47 2.19
N ILE A 121 -1.34 2.40 1.32
CA ILE A 121 -2.14 3.59 0.98
C ILE A 121 -3.52 3.19 0.44
N GLY A 122 -3.56 2.22 -0.47
CA GLY A 122 -4.81 1.73 -1.06
C GLY A 122 -5.76 1.16 0.00
N ALA A 123 -5.23 0.37 0.95
CA ALA A 123 -6.00 -0.19 2.05
C ALA A 123 -6.55 0.91 2.98
N LEU A 124 -5.73 1.88 3.36
CA LEU A 124 -6.14 3.00 4.22
C LEU A 124 -7.24 3.84 3.55
N ARG A 125 -7.11 4.12 2.25
CA ARG A 125 -8.16 4.80 1.48
C ARG A 125 -9.44 3.99 1.38
N ALA A 126 -9.34 2.68 1.14
CA ALA A 126 -10.48 1.78 1.10
C ALA A 126 -11.23 1.75 2.44
N LEU A 127 -10.51 1.64 3.56
CA LEU A 127 -11.08 1.67 4.90
C LEU A 127 -11.84 2.97 5.17
N ARG A 128 -11.29 4.13 4.81
CA ARG A 128 -11.98 5.41 4.96
C ARG A 128 -13.26 5.49 4.14
N ARG A 129 -13.24 5.02 2.89
CA ARG A 129 -14.44 4.98 2.03
C ARG A 129 -15.51 4.06 2.60
N LEU A 130 -15.14 2.85 3.02
CA LEU A 130 -16.05 1.88 3.63
C LEU A 130 -16.71 2.46 4.90
N THR A 131 -15.90 3.08 5.75
CA THR A 131 -16.37 3.71 6.99
C THR A 131 -17.36 4.85 6.72
N ALA A 132 -17.15 5.62 5.65
CA ALA A 132 -18.02 6.73 5.28
C ALA A 132 -19.41 6.26 4.83
N PHE A 133 -19.60 5.05 4.31
CA PHE A 133 -20.91 4.54 3.89
C PHE A 133 -21.92 4.44 5.02
N SER A 134 -21.47 4.21 6.25
CA SER A 134 -22.31 4.05 7.46
C SER A 134 -22.08 5.15 8.49
N ASP A 135 -21.62 6.33 8.07
CA ASP A 135 -21.34 7.47 8.96
C ASP A 135 -20.42 7.10 10.13
N GLY A 136 -19.35 6.38 9.86
CA GLY A 136 -18.37 5.96 10.86
C GLY A 136 -18.74 4.69 11.66
N ARG A 137 -19.93 4.14 11.48
CA ARG A 137 -20.39 2.93 12.19
C ARG A 137 -19.95 1.67 11.46
N CYS A 138 -18.64 1.37 11.51
CA CYS A 138 -18.04 0.27 10.79
C CYS A 138 -17.15 -0.55 11.72
N ILE A 139 -17.25 -1.87 11.61
CA ILE A 139 -16.26 -2.82 12.12
C ILE A 139 -15.57 -3.49 10.93
N VAL A 140 -14.26 -3.62 11.00
CA VAL A 140 -13.47 -4.31 9.98
C VAL A 140 -12.75 -5.48 10.63
N ILE A 141 -12.93 -6.66 10.07
CA ILE A 141 -12.21 -7.87 10.44
C ILE A 141 -11.34 -8.23 9.24
N SER A 142 -10.03 -8.09 9.40
CA SER A 142 -9.06 -8.40 8.35
C SER A 142 -8.19 -9.59 8.75
N GLY A 143 -8.03 -10.52 7.81
CA GLY A 143 -7.06 -11.61 7.90
C GLY A 143 -6.10 -11.50 6.73
N ASP A 144 -4.86 -11.10 7.02
CA ASP A 144 -3.83 -10.88 6.03
C ASP A 144 -2.44 -11.19 6.59
N LYS A 145 -1.46 -11.38 5.70
CA LYS A 145 -0.07 -11.49 6.11
C LYS A 145 0.47 -10.12 6.46
N GLY A 146 1.31 -10.03 7.48
CA GLY A 146 1.92 -8.78 7.87
C GLY A 146 2.85 -8.92 9.05
N ASN A 147 3.63 -7.88 9.29
CA ASN A 147 4.50 -7.76 10.44
C ASN A 147 3.81 -6.89 11.49
N ASN A 148 3.82 -7.34 12.73
CA ASN A 148 3.26 -6.61 13.87
C ASN A 148 4.33 -5.91 14.73
N ASN A 149 5.60 -6.09 14.38
CA ASN A 149 6.71 -5.46 15.07
C ASN A 149 7.55 -4.64 14.07
N PRO A 150 7.53 -3.29 14.15
CA PRO A 150 8.27 -2.44 13.22
C PRO A 150 9.79 -2.66 13.26
N GLU A 151 10.34 -3.16 14.38
CA GLU A 151 11.78 -3.47 14.48
C GLU A 151 12.26 -4.53 13.47
N GLN A 152 11.34 -5.33 12.93
CA GLN A 152 11.68 -6.30 11.89
C GLN A 152 12.11 -5.64 10.57
N PHE A 153 11.76 -4.38 10.34
CA PHE A 153 12.19 -3.62 9.15
C PHE A 153 13.56 -2.99 9.29
N ARG A 154 14.11 -2.93 10.51
CA ARG A 154 15.41 -2.30 10.76
C ARG A 154 16.52 -3.01 10.00
N GLY A 155 17.21 -2.25 9.14
CA GLY A 155 18.30 -2.76 8.30
C GLY A 155 17.85 -3.42 7.00
N LEU A 156 16.55 -3.54 6.76
CA LEU A 156 16.04 -3.97 5.46
C LEU A 156 16.04 -2.75 4.53
N MET A 157 16.95 -2.70 3.58
CA MET A 157 17.09 -1.57 2.66
C MET A 157 16.24 -1.75 1.41
N ASP A 158 15.98 -2.98 0.99
CA ASP A 158 15.07 -3.32 -0.10
C ASP A 158 13.92 -4.20 0.40
N PRO A 159 12.72 -4.03 -0.14
CA PRO A 159 11.59 -4.89 0.18
C PRO A 159 11.86 -6.34 -0.22
N HIS A 160 11.31 -7.27 0.54
CA HIS A 160 11.32 -8.67 0.15
C HIS A 160 10.19 -8.94 -0.86
N ILE A 161 10.54 -9.53 -1.98
CA ILE A 161 9.59 -9.92 -3.01
C ILE A 161 9.27 -11.40 -2.87
N ALA A 162 7.99 -11.73 -2.74
CA ALA A 162 7.51 -13.11 -2.69
C ALA A 162 6.74 -13.49 -3.96
N GLU A 163 7.04 -14.67 -4.48
CA GLU A 163 6.37 -15.23 -5.66
C GLU A 163 5.53 -16.44 -5.24
N HIS A 164 4.21 -16.32 -5.34
CA HIS A 164 3.26 -17.41 -5.02
C HIS A 164 2.18 -17.51 -6.11
N GLY A 165 2.58 -17.82 -7.36
CA GLY A 165 1.64 -17.83 -8.50
C GLY A 165 1.14 -16.42 -8.87
N SER A 166 1.46 -15.43 -8.06
CA SER A 166 1.34 -14.00 -8.29
C SER A 166 2.54 -13.31 -7.68
N PHE A 167 2.71 -12.05 -8.03
CA PHE A 167 3.80 -11.22 -7.55
C PHE A 167 3.30 -10.33 -6.40
N SER A 168 4.01 -10.32 -5.29
CA SER A 168 3.74 -9.42 -4.16
C SER A 168 5.04 -8.87 -3.57
N VAL A 169 4.97 -7.65 -3.08
CA VAL A 169 6.06 -6.91 -2.43
C VAL A 169 5.81 -6.85 -0.95
#